data_8e5dd8a9880da7ea39ecd7f28c3b0690
#
_entry.id   8e5dd8a9880da7ea39ecd7f28c3b0690
#
_cell.length_a   1.000
_cell.length_b   1.000
_cell.length_c   1.000
_cell.angle_alpha   90.00
_cell.angle_beta   90.00
_cell.angle_gamma   90.00
#
_symmetry.space_group_name_H-M   'P 1'
#
loop_
_entity.id
_entity.type
_entity.pdbx_description
1 polymer ?
#
loop_
_entity_poly.entity_id
_entity_poly.type
_entity_poly.pdbx_seq_one_letter_code
_entity_poly.pdbx_strand_id
1 'polypeptide(L)'
;KNANTEKEQMEAKSSAKVLCVVGISQAIMFGIMHYFILYSSWIQANAGGEHAVIDIAKVSCILCGIIFIVLGNFMTKAKRNAVVGVRTVWSMHNDNTWRKSNRFGAICIIITGLLTIITTVFTSGMTGTIFMLIYLLLATIVTVVYSKKIYDKEIKK
;
A
#
# COMPACT_ATOMS: atom_id res chain seq x y z
N LYS A 1 -9.70 -29.89 -19.33
CA LYS A 1 -9.85 -28.52 -19.88
C LYS A 1 -10.74 -27.65 -19.00
N ASN A 2 -11.88 -28.11 -18.50
CA ASN A 2 -12.82 -27.28 -17.73
C ASN A 2 -12.30 -26.83 -16.36
N ALA A 3 -11.58 -27.66 -15.62
CA ALA A 3 -11.06 -27.32 -14.29
C ALA A 3 -10.00 -26.19 -14.31
N ASN A 4 -9.18 -26.11 -15.37
CA ASN A 4 -8.22 -25.00 -15.53
C ASN A 4 -8.94 -23.69 -15.84
N THR A 5 -9.99 -23.70 -16.65
CA THR A 5 -10.80 -22.54 -16.99
C THR A 5 -11.54 -21.97 -15.77
N GLU A 6 -12.08 -22.83 -14.90
CA GLU A 6 -12.73 -22.40 -13.66
C GLU A 6 -11.74 -21.79 -12.66
N LYS A 7 -10.53 -22.35 -12.56
CA LYS A 7 -9.47 -21.82 -11.72
C LYS A 7 -9.03 -20.43 -12.20
N GLU A 8 -8.80 -20.27 -13.49
CA GLU A 8 -8.47 -18.97 -14.11
C GLU A 8 -9.57 -17.92 -13.91
N GLN A 9 -10.83 -18.30 -14.03
CA GLN A 9 -11.96 -17.40 -13.78
C GLN A 9 -12.06 -16.97 -12.31
N MET A 10 -11.79 -17.88 -11.36
CA MET A 10 -11.77 -17.53 -9.94
C MET A 10 -10.60 -16.59 -9.59
N GLU A 11 -9.43 -16.82 -10.18
CA GLU A 11 -8.26 -15.93 -10.02
C GLU A 11 -8.53 -14.55 -10.61
N ALA A 12 -9.15 -14.49 -11.78
CA ALA A 12 -9.55 -13.22 -12.42
C ALA A 12 -10.58 -12.45 -11.58
N LYS A 13 -11.60 -13.11 -11.04
CA LYS A 13 -12.60 -12.49 -10.15
C LYS A 13 -11.97 -11.98 -8.85
N SER A 14 -11.04 -12.73 -8.27
CA SER A 14 -10.32 -12.29 -7.05
C SER A 14 -9.46 -11.05 -7.34
N SER A 15 -8.76 -11.04 -8.48
CA SER A 15 -7.93 -9.90 -8.89
C SER A 15 -8.79 -8.67 -9.20
N ALA A 16 -9.94 -8.83 -9.87
CA ALA A 16 -10.86 -7.75 -10.17
C ALA A 16 -11.40 -7.08 -8.89
N LYS A 17 -11.78 -7.87 -7.88
CA LYS A 17 -12.23 -7.33 -6.58
C LYS A 17 -11.15 -6.48 -5.92
N VAL A 18 -9.90 -6.96 -5.89
CA VAL A 18 -8.79 -6.22 -5.30
C VAL A 18 -8.53 -4.92 -6.08
N LEU A 19 -8.56 -4.97 -7.41
CA LEU A 19 -8.42 -3.78 -8.26
C LEU A 19 -9.52 -2.75 -8.01
N CYS A 20 -10.78 -3.19 -7.90
CA CYS A 20 -11.89 -2.29 -7.56
C CYS A 20 -11.67 -1.60 -6.21
N VAL A 21 -11.28 -2.35 -5.17
CA VAL A 21 -11.03 -1.77 -3.84
C VAL A 21 -9.87 -0.78 -3.89
N VAL A 22 -8.76 -1.13 -4.56
CA VAL A 22 -7.61 -0.24 -4.75
C VAL A 22 -8.05 1.03 -5.50
N GLY A 23 -8.76 0.89 -6.62
CA GLY A 23 -9.23 2.02 -7.42
C GLY A 23 -10.16 2.95 -6.66
N ILE A 24 -11.15 2.39 -5.94
CA ILE A 24 -12.07 3.18 -5.12
C ILE A 24 -11.32 3.89 -3.99
N SER A 25 -10.42 3.20 -3.28
CA SER A 25 -9.63 3.80 -2.20
C SER A 25 -8.76 4.94 -2.72
N GLN A 26 -8.17 4.78 -3.90
CA GLN A 26 -7.35 5.78 -4.55
C GLN A 26 -8.20 7.01 -4.99
N ALA A 27 -9.39 6.78 -5.56
CA ALA A 27 -10.30 7.84 -5.96
C ALA A 27 -10.78 8.65 -4.75
N ILE A 28 -11.13 7.99 -3.65
CA ILE A 28 -11.52 8.65 -2.39
C ILE A 28 -10.36 9.50 -1.85
N MET A 29 -9.14 8.95 -1.83
CA MET A 29 -7.95 9.68 -1.38
C MET A 29 -7.74 10.95 -2.20
N PHE A 30 -7.73 10.84 -3.52
CA PHE A 30 -7.54 12.01 -4.38
C PHE A 30 -8.68 13.03 -4.24
N GLY A 31 -9.92 12.58 -4.07
CA GLY A 31 -11.06 13.45 -3.80
C GLY A 31 -10.87 14.26 -2.51
N ILE A 32 -10.47 13.60 -1.42
CA ILE A 32 -10.17 14.27 -0.15
C ILE A 32 -9.01 15.26 -0.29
N MET A 33 -7.92 14.83 -0.91
CA MET A 33 -6.76 15.71 -1.16
C MET A 33 -7.17 16.94 -1.98
N HIS A 34 -7.93 16.75 -3.04
CA HIS A 34 -8.39 17.83 -3.91
C HIS A 34 -9.25 18.84 -3.14
N TYR A 35 -10.16 18.33 -2.28
CA TYR A 35 -10.95 19.18 -1.39
C TYR A 35 -10.07 20.03 -0.48
N PHE A 36 -9.07 19.47 0.18
CA PHE A 36 -8.18 20.21 1.06
C PHE A 36 -7.31 21.24 0.31
N ILE A 37 -6.87 20.93 -0.90
CA ILE A 37 -6.12 21.87 -1.76
C ILE A 37 -7.01 23.07 -2.10
N LEU A 38 -8.23 22.84 -2.57
CA LEU A 38 -9.15 23.91 -2.93
C LEU A 38 -9.55 24.75 -1.70
N TYR A 39 -9.84 24.09 -0.57
CA TYR A 39 -10.16 24.77 0.67
C TYR A 39 -9.03 25.63 1.19
N SER A 40 -7.80 25.13 1.19
CA SER A 40 -6.61 25.89 1.58
C SER A 40 -6.39 27.09 0.64
N SER A 41 -6.53 26.90 -0.67
CA SER A 41 -6.39 27.98 -1.66
C SER A 41 -7.47 29.06 -1.49
N TRP A 42 -8.70 28.67 -1.18
CA TRP A 42 -9.80 29.61 -0.94
C TRP A 42 -9.56 30.46 0.33
N ILE A 43 -9.10 29.84 1.42
CA ILE A 43 -8.76 30.58 2.65
C ILE A 43 -7.60 31.55 2.39
N GLN A 44 -6.53 31.13 1.72
CA GLN A 44 -5.39 32.00 1.41
C GLN A 44 -5.82 33.21 0.55
N ALA A 45 -6.68 33.00 -0.42
CA ALA A 45 -7.19 34.09 -1.26
C ALA A 45 -8.01 35.12 -0.45
N ASN A 46 -8.79 34.67 0.52
CA ASN A 46 -9.63 35.56 1.35
C ASN A 46 -8.84 36.22 2.52
N ALA A 47 -7.76 35.60 2.99
CA ALA A 47 -6.97 36.08 4.11
C ALA A 47 -5.79 36.98 3.69
N GLY A 48 -5.72 37.42 2.42
CA GLY A 48 -4.64 38.28 1.94
C GLY A 48 -3.28 37.61 1.85
N GLY A 49 -3.22 36.29 1.85
CA GLY A 49 -1.99 35.52 1.58
C GLY A 49 -1.11 35.20 2.79
N GLU A 50 -1.47 35.64 4.00
CA GLU A 50 -0.57 35.54 5.19
C GLU A 50 -0.64 34.21 5.95
N HIS A 51 -1.59 33.30 5.67
CA HIS A 51 -1.75 32.07 6.46
C HIS A 51 -1.80 30.80 5.62
N ALA A 52 -0.76 29.98 5.75
CA ALA A 52 -0.84 28.57 5.35
C ALA A 52 -1.69 27.81 6.37
N VAL A 53 -3.00 27.69 6.11
CA VAL A 53 -3.97 27.15 7.06
C VAL A 53 -3.85 25.64 7.23
N ILE A 54 -3.39 24.92 6.21
CA ILE A 54 -3.30 23.45 6.21
C ILE A 54 -1.99 22.99 5.58
N ASP A 55 -1.24 22.17 6.30
CA ASP A 55 -0.10 21.44 5.75
C ASP A 55 -0.60 20.29 4.87
N ILE A 56 -0.70 20.56 3.54
CA ILE A 56 -1.18 19.60 2.55
C ILE A 56 -0.30 18.35 2.51
N ALA A 57 1.02 18.49 2.71
CA ALA A 57 1.93 17.36 2.78
C ALA A 57 1.61 16.46 3.97
N LYS A 58 1.26 17.04 5.12
CA LYS A 58 0.83 16.31 6.32
C LYS A 58 -0.45 15.53 6.06
N VAL A 59 -1.46 16.17 5.47
CA VAL A 59 -2.73 15.50 5.11
C VAL A 59 -2.47 14.35 4.13
N SER A 60 -1.66 14.59 3.09
CA SER A 60 -1.33 13.58 2.08
C SER A 60 -0.63 12.36 2.69
N CYS A 61 0.33 12.56 3.59
CA CYS A 61 1.02 11.46 4.28
C CYS A 61 0.08 10.64 5.15
N ILE A 62 -0.84 11.28 5.88
CA ILE A 62 -1.83 10.57 6.69
C ILE A 62 -2.74 9.71 5.80
N LEU A 63 -3.25 10.29 4.70
CA LEU A 63 -4.08 9.56 3.74
C LEU A 63 -3.35 8.39 3.08
N CYS A 64 -2.08 8.57 2.69
CA CYS A 64 -1.22 7.49 2.19
C CYS A 64 -1.05 6.38 3.24
N GLY A 65 -0.81 6.74 4.50
CA GLY A 65 -0.71 5.78 5.59
C GLY A 65 -1.98 4.94 5.77
N ILE A 66 -3.16 5.57 5.69
CA ILE A 66 -4.46 4.87 5.74
C ILE A 66 -4.58 3.90 4.56
N ILE A 67 -4.22 4.33 3.35
CA ILE A 67 -4.26 3.47 2.16
C ILE A 67 -3.31 2.29 2.29
N PHE A 68 -2.12 2.45 2.82
CA PHE A 68 -1.19 1.35 3.06
C PHE A 68 -1.78 0.30 4.00
N ILE A 69 -2.51 0.72 5.04
CA ILE A 69 -3.21 -0.19 5.95
C ILE A 69 -4.32 -0.95 5.20
N VAL A 70 -5.13 -0.24 4.42
CA VAL A 70 -6.20 -0.84 3.61
C VAL A 70 -5.62 -1.84 2.61
N LEU A 71 -4.63 -1.43 1.81
CA LEU A 71 -3.99 -2.29 0.81
C LEU A 71 -3.35 -3.53 1.44
N GLY A 72 -2.62 -3.38 2.53
CA GLY A 72 -2.02 -4.49 3.25
C GLY A 72 -3.06 -5.49 3.75
N ASN A 73 -4.20 -5.02 4.28
CA ASN A 73 -5.29 -5.90 4.72
C ASN A 73 -5.88 -6.71 3.55
N PHE A 74 -6.07 -6.10 2.39
CA PHE A 74 -6.54 -6.81 1.19
C PHE A 74 -5.49 -7.75 0.61
N MET A 75 -4.21 -7.38 0.63
CA MET A 75 -3.11 -8.24 0.17
C MET A 75 -3.07 -9.58 0.89
N THR A 76 -3.38 -9.63 2.19
CA THR A 76 -3.37 -10.90 2.96
C THR A 76 -4.32 -11.95 2.39
N LYS A 77 -5.38 -11.52 1.73
CA LYS A 77 -6.45 -12.35 1.17
C LYS A 77 -6.25 -12.67 -0.32
N ALA A 78 -5.32 -11.99 -0.98
CA ALA A 78 -5.08 -12.16 -2.41
C ALA A 78 -4.49 -13.55 -2.71
N LYS A 79 -5.14 -14.30 -3.60
CA LYS A 79 -4.58 -15.51 -4.20
C LYS A 79 -3.44 -15.11 -5.15
N ARG A 80 -2.59 -16.07 -5.55
CA ARG A 80 -1.52 -15.82 -6.52
C ARG A 80 -2.14 -15.27 -7.81
N ASN A 81 -1.75 -14.06 -8.17
CA ASN A 81 -2.27 -13.35 -9.33
C ASN A 81 -1.20 -12.46 -9.96
N ALA A 82 -1.48 -11.97 -11.17
CA ALA A 82 -0.55 -11.15 -11.93
C ALA A 82 -0.57 -9.65 -11.55
N VAL A 83 -1.40 -9.21 -10.59
CA VAL A 83 -1.68 -7.78 -10.40
C VAL A 83 -1.25 -7.27 -9.04
N VAL A 84 -1.62 -7.94 -7.94
CA VAL A 84 -1.44 -7.44 -6.57
C VAL A 84 -0.68 -8.44 -5.72
N GLY A 85 0.32 -7.96 -5.00
CA GLY A 85 1.11 -8.74 -4.03
C GLY A 85 2.61 -8.63 -4.23
N VAL A 86 3.35 -9.38 -3.43
CA VAL A 86 4.81 -9.45 -3.47
C VAL A 86 5.25 -10.29 -4.68
N ARG A 87 5.69 -9.63 -5.75
CA ARG A 87 6.01 -10.26 -7.03
C ARG A 87 7.51 -10.32 -7.26
N THR A 88 8.14 -11.25 -6.59
CA THR A 88 9.54 -11.61 -6.85
C THR A 88 9.62 -12.97 -7.51
N VAL A 89 10.73 -13.29 -8.18
CA VAL A 89 10.97 -14.62 -8.75
C VAL A 89 10.80 -15.70 -7.70
N TRP A 90 11.21 -15.42 -6.48
CA TRP A 90 11.13 -16.34 -5.34
C TRP A 90 9.70 -16.53 -4.81
N SER A 91 8.93 -15.44 -4.71
CA SER A 91 7.55 -15.53 -4.22
C SER A 91 6.61 -16.22 -5.21
N MET A 92 6.86 -16.04 -6.51
CA MET A 92 6.04 -16.59 -7.59
C MET A 92 6.33 -18.07 -7.89
N HIS A 93 7.29 -18.71 -7.23
CA HIS A 93 7.71 -20.09 -7.50
C HIS A 93 6.56 -21.08 -7.34
N ASN A 94 5.85 -21.03 -6.21
CA ASN A 94 4.66 -21.88 -5.96
C ASN A 94 3.64 -21.16 -5.05
N ASP A 95 2.47 -21.76 -4.86
CA ASP A 95 1.38 -21.16 -4.07
C ASP A 95 1.73 -21.01 -2.57
N ASN A 96 2.60 -21.87 -2.04
CA ASN A 96 3.06 -21.80 -0.65
C ASN A 96 4.03 -20.66 -0.43
N THR A 97 5.03 -20.50 -1.32
CA THR A 97 5.97 -19.37 -1.28
C THR A 97 5.24 -18.05 -1.50
N TRP A 98 4.28 -18.01 -2.45
CA TRP A 98 3.43 -16.85 -2.66
C TRP A 98 2.67 -16.46 -1.40
N ARG A 99 1.90 -17.38 -0.81
CA ARG A 99 1.06 -17.10 0.35
C ARG A 99 1.86 -16.56 1.53
N LYS A 100 3.01 -17.17 1.83
CA LYS A 100 3.88 -16.74 2.94
C LYS A 100 4.51 -15.38 2.68
N SER A 101 5.08 -15.17 1.48
CA SER A 101 5.71 -13.91 1.09
C SER A 101 4.70 -12.76 1.04
N ASN A 102 3.53 -13.01 0.45
CA ASN A 102 2.48 -12.01 0.32
C ASN A 102 1.89 -11.60 1.68
N ARG A 103 1.66 -12.58 2.58
CA ARG A 103 1.20 -12.30 3.94
C ARG A 103 2.21 -11.48 4.73
N PHE A 104 3.49 -11.79 4.61
CA PHE A 104 4.55 -11.04 5.28
C PHE A 104 4.67 -9.61 4.72
N GLY A 105 4.71 -9.45 3.40
CA GLY A 105 4.75 -8.15 2.75
C GLY A 105 3.53 -7.28 3.10
N ALA A 106 2.35 -7.89 3.19
CA ALA A 106 1.13 -7.21 3.64
C ALA A 106 1.26 -6.65 5.06
N ILE A 107 1.82 -7.44 5.99
CA ILE A 107 2.09 -6.99 7.37
C ILE A 107 3.10 -5.83 7.37
N CYS A 108 4.17 -5.93 6.58
CA CYS A 108 5.16 -4.85 6.46
C CYS A 108 4.51 -3.54 5.96
N ILE A 109 3.63 -3.60 4.96
CA ILE A 109 2.92 -2.41 4.44
C ILE A 109 1.96 -1.84 5.49
N ILE A 110 1.23 -2.66 6.25
CA ILE A 110 0.37 -2.19 7.35
C ILE A 110 1.20 -1.46 8.41
N ILE A 111 2.32 -2.04 8.83
CA ILE A 111 3.24 -1.42 9.80
C ILE A 111 3.77 -0.09 9.24
N THR A 112 4.18 -0.06 7.97
CA THR A 112 4.61 1.16 7.30
C THR A 112 3.53 2.24 7.34
N GLY A 113 2.29 1.89 7.05
CA GLY A 113 1.16 2.82 7.12
C GLY A 113 0.94 3.39 8.53
N LEU A 114 0.97 2.52 9.54
CA LEU A 114 0.84 2.94 10.95
C LEU A 114 1.98 3.88 11.38
N LEU A 115 3.23 3.50 11.09
CA LEU A 115 4.40 4.33 11.40
C LEU A 115 4.34 5.67 10.67
N THR A 116 3.92 5.69 9.40
CA THR A 116 3.74 6.93 8.64
C THR A 116 2.74 7.87 9.31
N ILE A 117 1.57 7.35 9.73
CA ILE A 117 0.56 8.16 10.41
C ILE A 117 1.12 8.72 11.71
N ILE A 118 1.71 7.85 12.55
CA ILE A 118 2.24 8.25 13.86
C ILE A 118 3.32 9.34 13.68
N THR A 119 4.33 9.10 12.85
CA THR A 119 5.41 10.08 12.66
C THR A 119 4.89 11.39 12.07
N THR A 120 3.96 11.34 11.11
CA THR A 120 3.39 12.54 10.49
C THR A 120 2.57 13.37 11.47
N VAL A 121 1.87 12.77 12.42
CA VAL A 121 1.13 13.51 13.47
C VAL A 121 2.07 14.37 14.30
N PHE A 122 3.24 13.84 14.66
CA PHE A 122 4.22 14.54 15.54
C PHE A 122 5.25 15.37 14.80
N THR A 123 5.29 15.35 13.46
CA THR A 123 6.28 16.08 12.65
C THR A 123 5.60 16.99 11.62
N SER A 124 6.40 17.76 10.87
CA SER A 124 5.91 18.48 9.68
C SER A 124 5.61 17.51 8.52
N GLY A 125 4.78 17.92 7.58
CA GLY A 125 4.44 17.12 6.41
C GLY A 125 5.67 16.73 5.57
N MET A 126 6.64 17.62 5.42
CA MET A 126 7.89 17.34 4.70
C MET A 126 8.71 16.24 5.40
N THR A 127 8.89 16.35 6.70
CA THR A 127 9.59 15.35 7.52
C THR A 127 8.83 14.01 7.49
N GLY A 128 7.49 14.04 7.62
CA GLY A 128 6.64 12.86 7.50
C GLY A 128 6.80 12.15 6.15
N THR A 129 6.91 12.90 5.04
CA THR A 129 7.16 12.35 3.71
C THR A 129 8.50 11.63 3.62
N ILE A 130 9.56 12.20 4.16
CA ILE A 130 10.89 11.57 4.18
C ILE A 130 10.85 10.25 4.96
N PHE A 131 10.25 10.25 6.16
CA PHE A 131 10.10 9.03 6.95
C PHE A 131 9.25 7.98 6.24
N MET A 132 8.15 8.36 5.60
CA MET A 132 7.32 7.46 4.80
C MET A 132 8.14 6.75 3.72
N LEU A 133 8.97 7.48 2.97
CA LEU A 133 9.83 6.88 1.94
C LEU A 133 10.86 5.91 2.53
N ILE A 134 11.47 6.27 3.66
CA ILE A 134 12.41 5.39 4.37
C ILE A 134 11.71 4.10 4.81
N TYR A 135 10.52 4.18 5.41
CA TYR A 135 9.76 3.01 5.85
C TYR A 135 9.36 2.12 4.67
N LEU A 136 8.95 2.71 3.52
CA LEU A 136 8.64 1.95 2.31
C LEU A 136 9.86 1.20 1.76
N LEU A 137 11.02 1.86 1.71
CA LEU A 137 12.27 1.21 1.28
C LEU A 137 12.64 0.06 2.20
N LEU A 138 12.62 0.27 3.51
CA LEU A 138 12.92 -0.78 4.49
C LEU A 138 11.92 -1.95 4.38
N ALA A 139 10.63 -1.68 4.30
CA ALA A 139 9.59 -2.69 4.13
C ALA A 139 9.80 -3.52 2.86
N THR A 140 10.17 -2.87 1.75
CA THR A 140 10.46 -3.54 0.48
C THR A 140 11.67 -4.45 0.59
N ILE A 141 12.79 -3.95 1.11
CA ILE A 141 14.03 -4.74 1.29
C ILE A 141 13.77 -5.95 2.18
N VAL A 142 13.14 -5.76 3.34
CA VAL A 142 12.85 -6.85 4.29
C VAL A 142 11.91 -7.89 3.64
N THR A 143 10.91 -7.45 2.88
CA THR A 143 9.97 -8.34 2.20
C THR A 143 10.67 -9.18 1.12
N VAL A 144 11.58 -8.58 0.33
CA VAL A 144 12.34 -9.27 -0.70
C VAL A 144 13.28 -10.32 -0.10
N VAL A 145 14.03 -9.94 0.96
CA VAL A 145 14.93 -10.86 1.68
C VAL A 145 14.15 -12.02 2.30
N TYR A 146 13.00 -11.74 2.90
CA TYR A 146 12.15 -12.77 3.48
C TYR A 146 11.58 -13.72 2.42
N SER A 147 11.17 -13.20 1.25
CA SER A 147 10.71 -14.02 0.11
C SER A 147 11.78 -14.98 -0.37
N LYS A 148 13.03 -14.52 -0.48
CA LYS A 148 14.17 -15.38 -0.82
C LYS A 148 14.38 -16.47 0.22
N LYS A 149 14.35 -16.13 1.50
CA LYS A 149 14.54 -17.10 2.59
C LYS A 149 13.45 -18.19 2.60
N ILE A 150 12.21 -17.86 2.25
CA ILE A 150 11.13 -18.85 2.13
C ILE A 150 11.40 -19.78 0.96
N TYR A 151 11.78 -19.23 -0.18
CA TYR A 151 12.13 -19.98 -1.39
C TYR A 151 13.25 -20.98 -1.12
N ASP A 152 14.36 -20.53 -0.51
CA ASP A 152 15.52 -21.38 -0.19
C ASP A 152 15.14 -22.54 0.76
N LYS A 153 14.20 -22.30 1.69
CA LYS A 153 13.69 -23.35 2.58
C LYS A 153 12.77 -24.35 1.87
N GLU A 154 12.06 -23.93 0.83
CA GLU A 154 11.15 -24.79 0.08
C GLU A 154 11.90 -25.72 -0.89
N ILE A 155 13.03 -25.26 -1.47
CA ILE A 155 13.87 -26.06 -2.37
C ILE A 155 14.70 -27.10 -1.61
N LYS A 156 15.07 -26.81 -0.35
CA LYS A 156 15.88 -27.72 0.49
C LYS A 156 15.05 -28.85 1.14
N LYS A 157 13.74 -28.89 0.93
CA LYS A 157 12.84 -29.95 1.34
C LYS A 157 12.65 -31.01 0.25
#